data_1b99bb73fa0299c1ab3b6616c2925f72
#
_entry.id   1b99bb73fa0299c1ab3b6616c2925f72
#
_cell.length_a   1.000
_cell.length_b   1.000
_cell.length_c   1.000
_cell.angle_alpha   90.00
_cell.angle_beta   90.00
_cell.angle_gamma   90.00
#
_symmetry.space_group_name_H-M   'P 1'
#
loop_
_entity.id
_entity.type
_entity.pdbx_description
1 polymer ?
#
loop_
_entity_poly.entity_id
_entity_poly.type
_entity_poly.pdbx_seq_one_letter_code
_entity_poly.pdbx_strand_id
1 'polypeptide(L)'
;MKARSLIVFLLLLGLAGCQSGPPQFQFGAYSEAERFYEKEEYAKAITKYQEYLRENRQGNMAVIAQYYMAKSHEALGQTDEARSLYEKIMKEHPALIWAEFSKSRLKEIDSRAAAH
;
A
#
# COMPACT_ATOMS: atom_id res chain seq x y z
N MET A 1 -59.27 -7.65 -7.81
CA MET A 1 -58.19 -8.41 -7.17
C MET A 1 -56.86 -8.43 -7.95
N LYS A 2 -56.82 -7.94 -9.18
CA LYS A 2 -55.56 -7.92 -9.99
C LYS A 2 -54.70 -6.66 -9.78
N ALA A 3 -55.21 -5.64 -9.11
CA ALA A 3 -54.47 -4.39 -8.88
C ALA A 3 -53.47 -4.42 -7.72
N ARG A 4 -53.56 -5.40 -6.83
CA ARG A 4 -52.65 -5.51 -5.69
C ARG A 4 -51.31 -6.14 -6.02
N SER A 5 -51.22 -6.93 -7.09
CA SER A 5 -49.94 -7.53 -7.54
C SER A 5 -49.05 -6.57 -8.27
N LEU A 6 -49.61 -5.56 -8.94
CA LEU A 6 -48.87 -4.56 -9.69
C LEU A 6 -48.12 -3.55 -8.80
N ILE A 7 -48.68 -3.26 -7.60
CA ILE A 7 -48.08 -2.30 -6.65
C ILE A 7 -46.86 -2.90 -5.95
N VAL A 8 -46.88 -4.19 -5.70
CA VAL A 8 -45.75 -4.90 -5.07
C VAL A 8 -44.56 -5.00 -6.02
N PHE A 9 -44.84 -5.12 -7.33
CA PHE A 9 -43.77 -5.20 -8.33
C PHE A 9 -43.08 -3.86 -8.57
N LEU A 10 -43.79 -2.76 -8.43
CA LEU A 10 -43.22 -1.39 -8.59
C LEU A 10 -42.36 -0.97 -7.38
N LEU A 11 -42.60 -1.53 -6.19
CA LEU A 11 -41.80 -1.26 -5.00
C LEU A 11 -40.47 -1.98 -4.98
N LEU A 12 -40.31 -3.06 -5.73
CA LEU A 12 -39.05 -3.81 -5.85
C LEU A 12 -38.06 -3.21 -6.86
N LEU A 13 -38.56 -2.39 -7.78
CA LEU A 13 -37.71 -1.71 -8.78
C LEU A 13 -37.09 -0.42 -8.28
N GLY A 14 -37.52 0.09 -7.12
CA GLY A 14 -36.99 1.34 -6.55
C GLY A 14 -35.74 1.19 -5.71
N LEU A 15 -35.27 -0.03 -5.43
CA LEU A 15 -34.14 -0.26 -4.54
C LEU A 15 -32.82 -0.57 -5.28
N ALA A 16 -32.85 -0.64 -6.60
CA ALA A 16 -31.67 -0.94 -7.40
C ALA A 16 -30.88 0.29 -7.86
N GLY A 17 -31.23 1.50 -7.42
CA GLY A 17 -30.75 2.73 -8.00
C GLY A 17 -29.78 3.59 -7.21
N CYS A 18 -29.34 3.18 -6.01
CA CYS A 18 -28.58 4.08 -5.14
C CYS A 18 -27.27 3.49 -4.61
N GLN A 19 -26.43 2.94 -5.48
CA GLN A 19 -25.08 2.54 -5.08
C GLN A 19 -23.97 3.23 -5.89
N SER A 20 -24.25 4.34 -6.50
CA SER A 20 -23.19 5.23 -6.98
C SER A 20 -22.91 6.27 -5.89
N GLY A 21 -22.20 5.86 -4.85
CA GLY A 21 -21.52 6.80 -3.97
C GLY A 21 -20.53 7.64 -4.80
N PRO A 22 -20.16 8.85 -4.35
CA PRO A 22 -19.11 9.62 -5.03
C PRO A 22 -17.90 8.73 -5.24
N PRO A 23 -17.13 8.93 -6.35
CA PRO A 23 -15.90 8.17 -6.54
C PRO A 23 -15.06 8.37 -5.28
N GLN A 24 -15.06 7.37 -4.43
CA GLN A 24 -14.16 7.36 -3.31
C GLN A 24 -12.78 7.31 -3.94
N PHE A 25 -11.98 8.32 -3.67
CA PHE A 25 -10.56 8.29 -3.93
C PHE A 25 -10.04 7.08 -3.13
N GLN A 26 -10.14 5.95 -3.75
CA GLN A 26 -9.57 4.75 -3.17
C GLN A 26 -8.09 4.83 -3.42
N PHE A 27 -7.35 5.22 -2.41
CA PHE A 27 -5.94 4.90 -2.37
C PHE A 27 -5.73 3.36 -2.39
N GLY A 28 -6.80 2.64 -2.67
CA GLY A 28 -6.89 1.23 -2.98
C GLY A 28 -5.84 0.38 -2.28
N ALA A 29 -4.94 -0.13 -3.08
CA ALA A 29 -3.84 -0.97 -2.63
C ALA A 29 -2.92 -0.29 -1.59
N TYR A 30 -2.69 1.02 -1.70
CA TYR A 30 -1.86 1.74 -0.72
C TYR A 30 -2.47 1.73 0.69
N SER A 31 -3.74 2.08 0.82
CA SER A 31 -4.43 2.06 2.13
C SER A 31 -4.54 0.66 2.72
N GLU A 32 -4.73 -0.34 1.87
CA GLU A 32 -4.72 -1.75 2.31
C GLU A 32 -3.33 -2.16 2.80
N ALA A 33 -2.29 -1.74 2.08
CA ALA A 33 -0.91 -2.00 2.48
C ALA A 33 -0.59 -1.40 3.86
N GLU A 34 -1.00 -0.14 4.09
CA GLU A 34 -0.82 0.50 5.39
C GLU A 34 -1.51 -0.26 6.52
N ARG A 35 -2.73 -0.70 6.30
CA ARG A 35 -3.47 -1.48 7.30
C ARG A 35 -2.77 -2.81 7.62
N PHE A 36 -2.27 -3.51 6.60
CA PHE A 36 -1.50 -4.73 6.82
C PHE A 36 -0.19 -4.45 7.55
N TYR A 37 0.49 -3.36 7.18
CA TYR A 37 1.72 -2.94 7.85
C TYR A 37 1.48 -2.66 9.34
N GLU A 38 0.43 -1.92 9.69
CA GLU A 38 0.07 -1.61 11.07
C GLU A 38 -0.26 -2.86 11.90
N LYS A 39 -0.82 -3.88 11.26
CA LYS A 39 -1.10 -5.18 11.88
C LYS A 39 0.10 -6.13 11.87
N GLU A 40 1.26 -5.67 11.42
CA GLU A 40 2.46 -6.48 11.29
C GLU A 40 2.30 -7.67 10.32
N GLU A 41 1.32 -7.60 9.42
CA GLU A 41 1.12 -8.56 8.34
C GLU A 41 1.97 -8.17 7.13
N TYR A 42 3.28 -8.23 7.28
CA TYR A 42 4.25 -7.64 6.34
C TYR A 42 4.22 -8.26 4.95
N ALA A 43 4.03 -9.57 4.83
CA ALA A 43 3.94 -10.23 3.53
C ALA A 43 2.76 -9.71 2.71
N LYS A 44 1.62 -9.49 3.35
CA LYS A 44 0.44 -8.92 2.71
C LYS A 44 0.64 -7.44 2.38
N ALA A 45 1.31 -6.70 3.27
CA ALA A 45 1.67 -5.30 3.02
C ALA A 45 2.53 -5.17 1.77
N ILE A 46 3.55 -6.00 1.63
CA ILE A 46 4.43 -6.03 0.44
C ILE A 46 3.61 -6.24 -0.84
N THR A 47 2.72 -7.23 -0.86
CA THR A 47 1.87 -7.51 -2.02
C THR A 47 1.05 -6.29 -2.41
N LYS A 48 0.47 -5.59 -1.45
CA LYS A 48 -0.36 -4.41 -1.70
C LYS A 48 0.47 -3.18 -2.11
N TYR A 49 1.65 -2.99 -1.54
CA TYR A 49 2.57 -1.94 -2.02
C TYR A 49 3.02 -2.21 -3.45
N GLN A 50 3.32 -3.45 -3.80
CA GLN A 50 3.66 -3.84 -5.18
C GLN A 50 2.51 -3.55 -6.14
N GLU A 51 1.28 -3.89 -5.76
CA GLU A 51 0.08 -3.60 -6.55
C GLU A 51 -0.08 -2.10 -6.79
N TYR A 52 0.08 -1.28 -5.74
CA TYR A 52 0.03 0.18 -5.85
C TYR A 52 1.11 0.71 -6.80
N LEU A 53 2.34 0.23 -6.68
CA LEU A 53 3.50 0.70 -7.46
C LEU A 53 3.41 0.32 -8.94
N ARG A 54 2.70 -0.74 -9.30
CA ARG A 54 2.47 -1.08 -10.71
C ARG A 54 1.70 0.00 -11.45
N GLU A 55 0.76 0.64 -10.79
CA GLU A 55 -0.09 1.69 -11.37
C GLU A 55 0.43 3.10 -11.07
N ASN A 56 1.26 3.26 -10.03
CA ASN A 56 1.74 4.56 -9.55
C ASN A 56 3.26 4.51 -9.38
N ARG A 57 3.98 4.60 -10.50
CA ARG A 57 5.44 4.45 -10.52
C ARG A 57 6.21 5.69 -10.07
N GLN A 58 5.58 6.85 -10.08
CA GLN A 58 6.22 8.14 -9.83
C GLN A 58 5.47 8.94 -8.78
N GLY A 59 6.14 9.94 -8.24
CA GLY A 59 5.59 10.84 -7.25
C GLY A 59 5.95 10.45 -5.81
N ASN A 60 5.67 11.37 -4.89
CA ASN A 60 6.04 11.19 -3.48
C ASN A 60 5.41 9.95 -2.84
N MET A 61 4.16 9.65 -3.18
CA MET A 61 3.49 8.46 -2.63
C MET A 61 4.13 7.16 -3.10
N ALA A 62 4.66 7.12 -4.32
CA ALA A 62 5.40 5.95 -4.81
C ALA A 62 6.68 5.73 -3.99
N VAL A 63 7.41 6.80 -3.66
CA VAL A 63 8.61 6.71 -2.82
C VAL A 63 8.27 6.23 -1.41
N ILE A 64 7.20 6.74 -0.83
CA ILE A 64 6.72 6.32 0.49
C ILE A 64 6.35 4.83 0.47
N ALA A 65 5.64 4.39 -0.55
CA ALA A 65 5.28 2.98 -0.73
C ALA A 65 6.53 2.09 -0.83
N GLN A 66 7.53 2.50 -1.60
CA GLN A 66 8.82 1.79 -1.70
C GLN A 66 9.53 1.69 -0.34
N TYR A 67 9.53 2.77 0.43
CA TYR A 67 10.15 2.81 1.75
C TYR A 67 9.48 1.83 2.72
N TYR A 68 8.16 1.85 2.83
CA TYR A 68 7.43 0.94 3.72
C TYR A 68 7.45 -0.51 3.22
N MET A 69 7.54 -0.72 1.90
CA MET A 69 7.79 -2.05 1.35
C MET A 69 9.17 -2.56 1.78
N ALA A 70 10.20 -1.71 1.74
CA ALA A 70 11.53 -2.05 2.23
C ALA A 70 11.52 -2.40 3.72
N LYS A 71 10.82 -1.60 4.53
CA LYS A 71 10.67 -1.87 5.97
C LYS A 71 9.94 -3.19 6.23
N SER A 72 8.97 -3.53 5.40
CA SER A 72 8.25 -4.80 5.50
C SER A 72 9.16 -6.00 5.20
N HIS A 73 9.99 -5.90 4.16
CA HIS A 73 11.01 -6.91 3.87
C HIS A 73 12.00 -7.05 5.02
N GLU A 74 12.47 -5.92 5.58
CA GLU A 74 13.37 -5.93 6.72
C GLU A 74 12.77 -6.64 7.93
N ALA A 75 11.50 -6.38 8.23
CA ALA A 75 10.78 -7.01 9.33
C ALA A 75 10.65 -8.53 9.14
N LEU A 76 10.57 -9.00 7.90
CA LEU A 76 10.54 -10.43 7.57
C LEU A 76 11.93 -11.08 7.50
N GLY A 77 13.00 -10.33 7.78
CA GLY A 77 14.37 -10.82 7.65
C GLY A 77 14.87 -10.93 6.20
N GLN A 78 14.13 -10.38 5.25
CA GLN A 78 14.50 -10.34 3.84
C GLN A 78 15.40 -9.12 3.60
N THR A 79 16.62 -9.21 4.11
CA THR A 79 17.56 -8.09 4.18
C THR A 79 18.03 -7.61 2.81
N ASP A 80 18.25 -8.52 1.87
CA ASP A 80 18.74 -8.16 0.52
C ASP A 80 17.68 -7.38 -0.27
N GLU A 81 16.43 -7.79 -0.17
CA GLU A 81 15.29 -7.08 -0.79
C GLU A 81 15.12 -5.70 -0.18
N ALA A 82 15.18 -5.60 1.15
CA ALA A 82 15.11 -4.33 1.85
C ALA A 82 16.23 -3.40 1.43
N ARG A 83 17.46 -3.89 1.41
CA ARG A 83 18.65 -3.15 0.98
C ARG A 83 18.48 -2.58 -0.42
N SER A 84 18.08 -3.42 -1.36
CA SER A 84 17.88 -3.02 -2.76
C SER A 84 16.89 -1.85 -2.89
N LEU A 85 15.80 -1.88 -2.15
CA LEU A 85 14.80 -0.82 -2.16
C LEU A 85 15.32 0.48 -1.52
N TYR A 86 16.01 0.39 -0.39
CA TYR A 86 16.61 1.57 0.26
C TYR A 86 17.66 2.23 -0.64
N GLU A 87 18.52 1.45 -1.25
CA GLU A 87 19.53 1.96 -2.18
C GLU A 87 18.90 2.63 -3.40
N LYS A 88 17.83 2.06 -3.94
CA LYS A 88 17.08 2.65 -5.04
C LYS A 88 16.50 4.02 -4.67
N ILE A 89 15.90 4.14 -3.48
CA ILE A 89 15.38 5.43 -2.99
C ILE A 89 16.49 6.46 -2.90
N MET A 90 17.64 6.10 -2.34
CA MET A 90 18.78 7.00 -2.20
C MET A 90 19.34 7.44 -3.54
N LYS A 91 19.38 6.55 -4.51
CA LYS A 91 19.91 6.83 -5.85
C LYS A 91 18.99 7.69 -6.68
N GLU A 92 17.68 7.37 -6.67
CA GLU A 92 16.70 8.02 -7.54
C GLU A 92 16.08 9.27 -6.92
N HIS A 93 16.07 9.38 -5.58
CA HIS A 93 15.43 10.47 -4.86
C HIS A 93 16.30 11.06 -3.75
N PRO A 94 17.55 11.47 -4.07
CA PRO A 94 18.51 11.89 -3.04
C PRO A 94 18.10 13.15 -2.27
N ALA A 95 17.20 13.97 -2.83
CA ALA A 95 16.73 15.19 -2.20
C ALA A 95 15.54 15.00 -1.24
N LEU A 96 14.93 13.82 -1.24
CA LEU A 96 13.79 13.55 -0.37
C LEU A 96 14.24 13.04 1.00
N ILE A 97 13.47 13.37 2.03
CA ILE A 97 13.71 12.89 3.41
C ILE A 97 13.76 11.35 3.47
N TRP A 98 13.05 10.68 2.56
CA TRP A 98 13.03 9.22 2.47
C TRP A 98 14.40 8.63 2.12
N ALA A 99 15.25 9.38 1.41
CA ALA A 99 16.63 8.97 1.17
C ALA A 99 17.45 8.96 2.48
N GLU A 100 17.27 9.95 3.34
CA GLU A 100 17.94 10.00 4.64
C GLU A 100 17.45 8.87 5.57
N PHE A 101 16.15 8.63 5.59
CA PHE A 101 15.59 7.50 6.34
C PHE A 101 16.12 6.16 5.83
N SER A 102 16.21 5.99 4.51
CA SER A 102 16.77 4.80 3.89
C SER A 102 18.23 4.60 4.27
N LYS A 103 19.02 5.67 4.25
CA LYS A 103 20.43 5.64 4.67
C LYS A 103 20.57 5.21 6.15
N SER A 104 19.72 5.74 7.02
CA SER A 104 19.70 5.33 8.43
C SER A 104 19.37 3.85 8.60
N ARG A 105 18.40 3.35 7.85
CA ARG A 105 18.03 1.92 7.89
C ARG A 105 19.19 1.04 7.42
N LEU A 106 19.87 1.43 6.36
CA LEU A 106 21.05 0.69 5.85
C LEU A 106 22.16 0.63 6.90
N LYS A 107 22.43 1.72 7.59
CA LYS A 107 23.39 1.72 8.70
C LYS A 107 23.05 0.72 9.79
N GLU A 108 21.78 0.64 10.17
CA GLU A 108 21.33 -0.31 11.18
C GLU A 108 21.42 -1.76 10.72
N ILE A 109 21.10 -2.01 9.45
CA ILE A 109 21.25 -3.34 8.84
C ILE A 109 22.73 -3.76 8.88
N ASP A 110 23.62 -2.88 8.48
CA ASP A 110 25.07 -3.14 8.47
C ASP A 110 25.62 -3.35 9.88
N SER A 111 25.17 -2.56 10.84
CA SER A 111 25.57 -2.70 12.25
C SER A 111 25.14 -4.04 12.83
N ARG A 112 23.94 -4.50 12.51
CA ARG A 112 23.45 -5.82 12.95
C ARG A 112 24.24 -6.96 12.31
N ALA A 113 24.58 -6.84 11.05
CA ALA A 113 25.38 -7.83 10.33
C ALA A 113 26.80 -7.93 10.91
N ALA A 114 27.41 -6.79 11.28
CA ALA A 114 28.74 -6.75 11.89
C ALA A 114 28.77 -7.31 13.32
N ALA A 115 27.65 -7.30 14.05
CA ALA A 115 27.56 -7.81 15.44
C ALA A 115 27.40 -9.35 15.51
N HIS A 116 27.23 -10.00 14.39
CA HIS A 116 27.12 -11.44 14.25
C HIS A 116 28.28 -11.97 13.42
#